data_4adc7efbd2bb044529523df8fd822c69
#
_entry.id   4adc7efbd2bb044529523df8fd822c69
#
_cell.length_a   1.000
_cell.length_b   1.000
_cell.length_c   1.000
_cell.angle_alpha   90.00
_cell.angle_beta   90.00
_cell.angle_gamma   90.00
#
_symmetry.space_group_name_H-M   'P 1'
#
loop_
_entity.id
_entity.type
_entity.pdbx_description
1 polymer ?
#
loop_
_entity_poly.entity_id
_entity_poly.type
_entity_poly.pdbx_seq_one_letter_code
_entity_poly.pdbx_strand_id
1 'polypeptide(L)'
;MKNYKAIVESLIQFHAEEEWFEFKENWFEQHAIGEYISAISNAAALRGKECGYFIWGVDDEKHEIVGTTVDYQKDYKKEPYQHYLARMISPDLYFSFHEIEISGKRVVVLDIPAAKRVPTSFDGIRYVRIGSSKENVARYPEREAQLFNVLIHGLPTLDTVEAEYQDLSFVRLFTYYAGRGITLRQENFEKNLGLRTKEGKYNILAQLLSDDCHMPIRVSIFRGETKASPLYSVREFGNTCLLLALDKILEYGDVINLIQTDERNRIMERKEVALFNQDAYREAVINAFVHNKWIDGNAPMITVFSNRIEILSRGTLAPEQTLEGFFLGESVPVNQKLSDLFLQLHISERSGRGVPKITEVYGRDVFEFRENSIVATLPFSIVGNITVD
;
A
#
# COMPACT_ATOMS: atom_id res chain seq x y z
N MET A 1 -24.37 0.50 4.48
CA MET A 1 -24.39 1.99 4.37
C MET A 1 -23.02 2.46 4.76
N LYS A 2 -22.35 3.31 3.95
CA LYS A 2 -20.99 3.80 4.25
C LYS A 2 -20.99 4.59 5.58
N ASN A 3 -19.96 4.40 6.39
CA ASN A 3 -19.75 5.18 7.60
C ASN A 3 -18.87 6.41 7.29
N TYR A 4 -19.52 7.50 6.86
CA TYR A 4 -18.80 8.72 6.47
C TYR A 4 -18.02 9.36 7.62
N LYS A 5 -18.44 9.19 8.87
CA LYS A 5 -17.68 9.65 10.03
C LYS A 5 -16.31 8.95 10.10
N ALA A 6 -16.29 7.63 10.03
CA ALA A 6 -15.05 6.86 10.05
C ALA A 6 -14.17 7.18 8.82
N ILE A 7 -14.78 7.45 7.65
CA ILE A 7 -14.05 7.87 6.46
C ILE A 7 -13.34 9.21 6.71
N VAL A 8 -14.04 10.23 7.19
CA VAL A 8 -13.43 11.54 7.48
C VAL A 8 -12.34 11.40 8.53
N GLU A 9 -12.60 10.68 9.64
CA GLU A 9 -11.62 10.42 10.71
C GLU A 9 -10.37 9.70 10.19
N SER A 10 -10.51 8.83 9.19
CA SER A 10 -9.37 8.17 8.54
C SER A 10 -8.60 9.13 7.61
N LEU A 11 -9.29 9.97 6.83
CA LEU A 11 -8.66 10.86 5.87
C LEU A 11 -7.87 11.99 6.53
N ILE A 12 -8.31 12.51 7.67
CA ILE A 12 -7.58 13.54 8.42
C ILE A 12 -6.25 13.04 9.03
N GLN A 13 -6.01 11.71 9.04
CA GLN A 13 -4.73 11.13 9.48
C GLN A 13 -3.64 11.19 8.41
N PHE A 14 -3.98 11.50 7.16
CA PHE A 14 -2.98 11.69 6.12
C PHE A 14 -2.20 12.98 6.37
N HIS A 15 -0.88 12.96 6.12
CA HIS A 15 -0.03 14.13 6.28
C HIS A 15 -0.32 15.26 5.28
N ALA A 16 -0.89 14.89 4.12
CA ALA A 16 -1.30 15.82 3.07
C ALA A 16 -2.51 15.23 2.32
N GLU A 17 -3.25 16.08 1.62
CA GLU A 17 -4.28 15.64 0.69
C GLU A 17 -3.67 14.83 -0.44
N GLU A 18 -4.33 13.73 -0.79
CA GLU A 18 -4.01 12.98 -1.99
C GLU A 18 -4.91 13.38 -3.16
N GLU A 19 -4.56 12.95 -4.37
CA GLU A 19 -5.29 13.30 -5.60
C GLU A 19 -6.78 12.89 -5.59
N TRP A 20 -7.20 11.99 -4.72
CA TRP A 20 -8.56 11.43 -4.67
C TRP A 20 -9.44 11.98 -3.55
N PHE A 21 -8.92 12.89 -2.71
CA PHE A 21 -9.75 13.65 -1.75
C PHE A 21 -9.27 15.07 -1.57
N GLU A 22 -10.17 15.94 -1.12
CA GLU A 22 -9.95 17.37 -0.88
C GLU A 22 -10.65 17.82 0.38
N PHE A 23 -10.01 18.65 1.18
CA PHE A 23 -10.59 19.31 2.35
C PHE A 23 -10.81 20.79 2.08
N LYS A 24 -11.88 21.35 2.59
CA LYS A 24 -12.14 22.78 2.63
C LYS A 24 -12.95 23.13 3.88
N GLU A 25 -12.64 24.28 4.47
CA GLU A 25 -13.49 24.78 5.54
C GLU A 25 -14.87 25.20 5.03
N ASN A 26 -14.92 26.29 4.27
CA ASN A 26 -16.16 26.88 3.77
C ASN A 26 -16.11 27.30 2.29
N TRP A 27 -14.99 27.05 1.59
CA TRP A 27 -14.89 27.41 0.19
C TRP A 27 -15.91 26.60 -0.64
N PHE A 28 -16.76 27.31 -1.37
CA PHE A 28 -17.82 26.72 -2.17
C PHE A 28 -18.07 27.57 -3.43
N GLU A 29 -17.47 27.18 -4.53
CA GLU A 29 -17.69 27.79 -5.85
C GLU A 29 -18.36 26.75 -6.76
N GLN A 30 -19.63 26.98 -7.11
CA GLN A 30 -20.54 25.97 -7.65
C GLN A 30 -20.05 25.36 -8.97
N HIS A 31 -19.43 26.15 -9.88
CA HIS A 31 -18.91 25.61 -11.13
C HIS A 31 -17.65 24.79 -10.88
N ALA A 32 -16.74 25.31 -10.08
CA ALA A 32 -15.48 24.65 -9.77
C ALA A 32 -15.65 23.32 -9.03
N ILE A 33 -16.72 23.14 -8.23
CA ILE A 33 -17.03 21.84 -7.62
C ILE A 33 -17.28 20.77 -8.70
N GLY A 34 -17.93 21.11 -9.81
CA GLY A 34 -18.12 20.19 -10.93
C GLY A 34 -16.78 19.76 -11.57
N GLU A 35 -15.82 20.68 -11.69
CA GLU A 35 -14.47 20.36 -12.14
C GLU A 35 -13.75 19.43 -11.15
N TYR A 36 -13.92 19.69 -9.82
CA TYR A 36 -13.39 18.79 -8.78
C TYR A 36 -14.02 17.40 -8.82
N ILE A 37 -15.32 17.28 -9.09
CA ILE A 37 -15.98 15.97 -9.25
C ILE A 37 -15.29 15.18 -10.36
N SER A 38 -15.08 15.78 -11.54
CA SER A 38 -14.36 15.12 -12.63
C SER A 38 -12.92 14.79 -12.22
N ALA A 39 -12.19 15.74 -11.63
CA ALA A 39 -10.80 15.56 -11.25
C ALA A 39 -10.60 14.42 -10.20
N ILE A 40 -11.42 14.43 -9.16
CA ILE A 40 -11.37 13.45 -8.07
C ILE A 40 -11.83 12.07 -8.57
N SER A 41 -12.90 11.99 -9.39
CA SER A 41 -13.38 10.75 -9.98
C SER A 41 -12.30 10.06 -10.83
N ASN A 42 -11.60 10.82 -11.68
CA ASN A 42 -10.52 10.33 -12.52
C ASN A 42 -9.28 9.97 -11.69
N ALA A 43 -8.96 10.75 -10.66
CA ALA A 43 -7.85 10.46 -9.76
C ALA A 43 -8.12 9.22 -8.91
N ALA A 44 -9.34 9.03 -8.42
CA ALA A 44 -9.74 7.83 -7.70
C ALA A 44 -9.52 6.57 -8.55
N ALA A 45 -9.90 6.61 -9.85
CA ALA A 45 -9.65 5.52 -10.79
C ALA A 45 -8.15 5.24 -10.96
N LEU A 46 -7.32 6.28 -11.16
CA LEU A 46 -5.87 6.16 -11.27
C LEU A 46 -5.20 5.56 -10.02
N ARG A 47 -5.79 5.80 -8.85
CA ARG A 47 -5.32 5.29 -7.56
C ARG A 47 -6.01 3.99 -7.14
N GLY A 48 -6.88 3.43 -7.99
CA GLY A 48 -7.62 2.19 -7.72
C GLY A 48 -8.63 2.30 -6.58
N LYS A 49 -9.02 3.51 -6.18
CA LYS A 49 -10.06 3.73 -5.18
C LYS A 49 -11.43 3.55 -5.80
N GLU A 50 -12.40 3.02 -5.06
CA GLU A 50 -13.79 2.95 -5.51
C GLU A 50 -14.46 4.32 -5.57
N CYS A 51 -14.07 5.22 -4.67
CA CYS A 51 -14.58 6.57 -4.54
C CYS A 51 -13.48 7.54 -4.14
N GLY A 52 -13.66 8.81 -4.52
CA GLY A 52 -12.96 9.93 -3.91
C GLY A 52 -13.93 10.82 -3.15
N TYR A 53 -13.40 11.82 -2.44
CA TYR A 53 -14.18 12.64 -1.53
C TYR A 53 -13.83 14.11 -1.65
N PHE A 54 -14.85 14.98 -1.56
CA PHE A 54 -14.66 16.40 -1.29
C PHE A 54 -15.38 16.72 0.03
N ILE A 55 -14.65 17.27 0.99
CA ILE A 55 -15.12 17.35 2.38
C ILE A 55 -15.04 18.80 2.86
N TRP A 56 -16.18 19.35 3.28
CA TRP A 56 -16.26 20.65 3.92
C TRP A 56 -16.36 20.52 5.43
N GLY A 57 -15.73 21.47 6.14
CA GLY A 57 -15.67 21.50 7.59
C GLY A 57 -14.39 20.93 8.17
N VAL A 58 -13.38 20.75 7.33
CA VAL A 58 -12.02 20.37 7.70
C VAL A 58 -11.07 21.45 7.22
N ASP A 59 -10.15 21.89 8.08
CA ASP A 59 -9.05 22.80 7.73
C ASP A 59 -8.07 22.09 6.81
N ASP A 60 -7.76 22.69 5.66
CA ASP A 60 -6.95 22.07 4.60
C ASP A 60 -5.43 22.06 4.88
N GLU A 61 -4.95 22.85 5.86
CA GLU A 61 -3.55 22.83 6.28
C GLU A 61 -3.30 21.92 7.49
N LYS A 62 -4.21 21.98 8.48
CA LYS A 62 -4.03 21.27 9.76
C LYS A 62 -4.75 19.93 9.83
N HIS A 63 -5.65 19.68 8.88
CA HIS A 63 -6.55 18.52 8.87
C HIS A 63 -7.40 18.41 10.16
N GLU A 64 -7.73 19.57 10.77
CA GLU A 64 -8.59 19.62 11.95
C GLU A 64 -10.06 19.83 11.55
N ILE A 65 -10.97 19.19 12.27
CA ILE A 65 -12.40 19.38 12.08
C ILE A 65 -12.79 20.73 12.66
N VAL A 66 -13.17 21.67 11.79
CA VAL A 66 -13.54 23.06 12.16
C VAL A 66 -15.05 23.31 12.03
N GLY A 67 -15.76 22.49 11.22
CA GLY A 67 -17.15 22.65 10.89
C GLY A 67 -17.40 23.56 9.69
N THR A 68 -18.59 23.43 9.06
CA THR A 68 -18.91 24.19 7.85
C THR A 68 -20.32 24.77 7.87
N THR A 69 -20.47 25.92 7.20
CA THR A 69 -21.75 26.57 6.90
C THR A 69 -22.19 26.39 5.44
N VAL A 70 -21.46 25.60 4.65
CA VAL A 70 -21.78 25.35 3.24
C VAL A 70 -23.18 24.80 3.08
N ASP A 71 -23.94 25.42 2.17
CA ASP A 71 -25.29 25.01 1.80
C ASP A 71 -25.30 24.56 0.34
N TYR A 72 -25.23 23.23 0.13
CA TYR A 72 -25.24 22.59 -1.20
C TYR A 72 -26.67 22.38 -1.76
N GLN A 73 -27.71 22.74 -1.00
CA GLN A 73 -29.11 22.55 -1.42
C GLN A 73 -29.67 23.76 -2.17
N LYS A 74 -28.97 24.90 -2.17
CA LYS A 74 -29.38 26.10 -2.87
C LYS A 74 -29.41 25.90 -4.40
N ASP A 75 -30.37 26.55 -5.03
CA ASP A 75 -30.45 26.61 -6.49
C ASP A 75 -29.21 27.31 -7.10
N TYR A 76 -28.78 26.82 -8.25
CA TYR A 76 -27.77 27.45 -9.09
C TYR A 76 -28.27 27.58 -10.52
N LYS A 77 -28.13 28.75 -11.11
CA LYS A 77 -28.65 29.06 -12.47
C LYS A 77 -30.12 28.67 -12.66
N LYS A 78 -30.97 28.90 -11.64
CA LYS A 78 -32.41 28.62 -11.61
C LYS A 78 -32.82 27.13 -11.65
N GLU A 79 -31.90 26.23 -11.30
CA GLU A 79 -32.17 24.80 -11.15
C GLU A 79 -31.53 24.30 -9.85
N PRO A 80 -32.02 23.17 -9.25
CA PRO A 80 -31.37 22.55 -8.11
C PRO A 80 -29.91 22.26 -8.41
N TYR A 81 -29.00 22.64 -7.53
CA TYR A 81 -27.56 22.55 -7.76
C TYR A 81 -27.08 21.15 -8.14
N GLN A 82 -27.61 20.12 -7.50
CA GLN A 82 -27.26 18.74 -7.82
C GLN A 82 -27.70 18.33 -9.25
N HIS A 83 -28.83 18.85 -9.74
CA HIS A 83 -29.27 18.65 -11.12
C HIS A 83 -28.34 19.34 -12.12
N TYR A 84 -27.91 20.57 -11.81
CA TYR A 84 -26.91 21.27 -12.60
C TYR A 84 -25.63 20.45 -12.74
N LEU A 85 -25.08 19.97 -11.62
CA LEU A 85 -23.87 19.14 -11.62
C LEU A 85 -24.06 17.85 -12.42
N ALA A 86 -25.14 17.11 -12.17
CA ALA A 86 -25.42 15.85 -12.87
C ALA A 86 -25.55 16.03 -14.38
N ARG A 87 -26.18 17.12 -14.83
CA ARG A 87 -26.34 17.42 -16.25
C ARG A 87 -25.02 17.82 -16.94
N MET A 88 -24.10 18.42 -16.21
CA MET A 88 -22.82 18.89 -16.76
C MET A 88 -21.71 17.83 -16.70
N ILE A 89 -21.91 16.75 -15.95
CA ILE A 89 -20.96 15.64 -15.83
C ILE A 89 -21.26 14.59 -16.91
N SER A 90 -20.23 14.08 -17.55
CA SER A 90 -20.30 13.00 -18.53
C SER A 90 -19.11 12.04 -18.34
N PRO A 91 -19.33 10.71 -18.43
CA PRO A 91 -20.63 10.02 -18.42
C PRO A 91 -21.38 10.24 -17.11
N ASP A 92 -22.64 9.75 -17.04
CA ASP A 92 -23.43 9.81 -15.81
C ASP A 92 -22.65 9.27 -14.63
N LEU A 93 -22.61 10.05 -13.55
CA LEU A 93 -21.88 9.71 -12.33
C LEU A 93 -22.81 9.88 -11.11
N TYR A 94 -22.92 8.84 -10.31
CA TYR A 94 -23.75 8.82 -9.11
C TYR A 94 -22.98 9.39 -7.90
N PHE A 95 -22.72 10.70 -7.90
CA PHE A 95 -22.19 11.39 -6.71
C PHE A 95 -23.32 11.72 -5.72
N SER A 96 -22.98 11.87 -4.44
CA SER A 96 -23.96 12.20 -3.41
C SER A 96 -23.37 13.04 -2.28
N PHE A 97 -24.18 13.99 -1.80
CA PHE A 97 -23.85 14.81 -0.64
C PHE A 97 -24.38 14.17 0.62
N HIS A 98 -23.57 14.15 1.67
CA HIS A 98 -23.90 13.63 2.98
C HIS A 98 -23.54 14.65 4.05
N GLU A 99 -24.46 14.88 4.96
CA GLU A 99 -24.26 15.75 6.11
C GLU A 99 -24.10 14.89 7.35
N ILE A 100 -23.02 15.12 8.09
CA ILE A 100 -22.68 14.37 9.30
C ILE A 100 -22.26 15.35 10.40
N GLU A 101 -22.29 14.87 11.64
CA GLU A 101 -21.80 15.61 12.79
C GLU A 101 -20.62 14.87 13.41
N ILE A 102 -19.49 15.58 13.59
CA ILE A 102 -18.30 15.06 14.27
C ILE A 102 -17.90 16.05 15.36
N SER A 103 -17.89 15.56 16.62
CA SER A 103 -17.53 16.37 17.79
C SER A 103 -18.38 17.66 17.92
N GLY A 104 -19.68 17.58 17.60
CA GLY A 104 -20.62 18.72 17.65
C GLY A 104 -20.45 19.73 16.50
N LYS A 105 -19.65 19.42 15.47
CA LYS A 105 -19.41 20.25 14.31
C LYS A 105 -20.01 19.61 13.06
N ARG A 106 -20.67 20.42 12.25
CA ARG A 106 -21.26 20.01 10.98
C ARG A 106 -20.18 19.82 9.93
N VAL A 107 -20.18 18.67 9.26
CA VAL A 107 -19.28 18.32 8.16
C VAL A 107 -20.12 17.87 6.97
N VAL A 108 -19.80 18.32 5.77
CA VAL A 108 -20.47 17.91 4.53
C VAL A 108 -19.47 17.08 3.71
N VAL A 109 -19.89 15.91 3.30
CA VAL A 109 -19.07 14.97 2.49
C VAL A 109 -19.75 14.82 1.13
N LEU A 110 -19.04 15.12 0.06
CA LEU A 110 -19.41 14.78 -1.30
C LEU A 110 -18.69 13.48 -1.67
N ASP A 111 -19.45 12.39 -1.78
CA ASP A 111 -18.99 11.07 -2.21
C ASP A 111 -18.99 11.01 -3.74
N ILE A 112 -17.84 10.77 -4.33
CA ILE A 112 -17.59 10.85 -5.77
C ILE A 112 -17.09 9.48 -6.25
N PRO A 113 -17.91 8.67 -6.94
CA PRO A 113 -17.46 7.40 -7.49
C PRO A 113 -16.29 7.57 -8.46
N ALA A 114 -15.36 6.62 -8.46
CA ALA A 114 -14.29 6.58 -9.45
C ALA A 114 -14.84 6.39 -10.87
N ALA A 115 -14.17 6.97 -11.84
CA ALA A 115 -14.41 6.71 -13.26
C ALA A 115 -14.23 5.21 -13.57
N LYS A 116 -15.09 4.62 -14.43
CA LYS A 116 -15.09 3.15 -14.63
C LYS A 116 -14.63 2.70 -16.00
N ARG A 117 -15.14 3.23 -17.08
CA ARG A 117 -14.85 2.78 -18.45
C ARG A 117 -14.22 3.86 -19.31
N VAL A 118 -14.61 5.07 -19.06
CA VAL A 118 -14.11 6.28 -19.73
C VAL A 118 -13.89 7.35 -18.69
N PRO A 119 -12.95 8.28 -18.91
CA PRO A 119 -12.72 9.39 -17.99
C PRO A 119 -13.99 10.24 -17.83
N THR A 120 -14.25 10.69 -16.61
CA THR A 120 -15.29 11.67 -16.35
C THR A 120 -14.87 13.05 -16.85
N SER A 121 -15.85 13.83 -17.31
CA SER A 121 -15.67 15.22 -17.71
C SER A 121 -16.75 16.10 -17.08
N PHE A 122 -16.46 17.38 -16.92
CA PHE A 122 -17.40 18.40 -16.53
C PHE A 122 -17.37 19.51 -17.57
N ASP A 123 -18.53 19.92 -18.05
CA ASP A 123 -18.67 20.89 -19.16
C ASP A 123 -17.82 20.54 -20.39
N GLY A 124 -17.74 19.22 -20.72
CA GLY A 124 -16.97 18.70 -21.84
C GLY A 124 -15.45 18.61 -21.61
N ILE A 125 -14.93 19.07 -20.48
CA ILE A 125 -13.51 19.05 -20.17
C ILE A 125 -13.24 17.95 -19.14
N ARG A 126 -12.21 17.13 -19.40
CA ARG A 126 -11.72 16.11 -18.45
C ARG A 126 -10.72 16.75 -17.50
N TYR A 127 -10.93 16.57 -16.21
CA TYR A 127 -10.02 17.07 -15.19
C TYR A 127 -9.31 15.93 -14.47
N VAL A 128 -8.09 16.21 -14.00
CA VAL A 128 -7.33 15.36 -13.07
C VAL A 128 -6.75 16.21 -11.95
N ARG A 129 -6.34 15.57 -10.88
CA ARG A 129 -5.54 16.20 -9.83
C ARG A 129 -4.05 16.05 -10.18
N ILE A 130 -3.31 17.14 -10.04
CA ILE A 130 -1.85 17.17 -10.08
C ILE A 130 -1.42 17.85 -8.78
N GLY A 131 -1.00 17.01 -7.82
CA GLY A 131 -0.85 17.45 -6.43
C GLY A 131 -2.20 17.92 -5.88
N SER A 132 -2.25 19.12 -5.30
CA SER A 132 -3.47 19.75 -4.78
C SER A 132 -4.31 20.49 -5.85
N SER A 133 -3.83 20.63 -7.09
CA SER A 133 -4.51 21.39 -8.12
C SER A 133 -5.36 20.52 -9.04
N LYS A 134 -6.57 20.99 -9.39
CA LYS A 134 -7.36 20.41 -10.47
C LYS A 134 -6.89 20.97 -11.81
N GLU A 135 -6.59 20.12 -12.76
CA GLU A 135 -6.02 20.50 -14.06
C GLU A 135 -6.77 19.86 -15.22
N ASN A 136 -6.85 20.56 -16.34
CA ASN A 136 -7.33 19.97 -17.59
C ASN A 136 -6.35 18.90 -18.06
N VAL A 137 -6.78 17.64 -18.11
CA VAL A 137 -5.91 16.49 -18.44
C VAL A 137 -5.27 16.57 -19.82
N ALA A 138 -5.91 17.27 -20.77
CA ALA A 138 -5.34 17.47 -22.12
C ALA A 138 -3.99 18.21 -22.11
N ARG A 139 -3.64 18.90 -21.03
CA ARG A 139 -2.31 19.50 -20.84
C ARG A 139 -1.25 18.51 -20.40
N TYR A 140 -1.66 17.28 -20.04
CA TYR A 140 -0.82 16.20 -19.50
C TYR A 140 -1.07 14.90 -20.30
N PRO A 141 -0.58 14.79 -21.55
CA PRO A 141 -0.92 13.68 -22.46
C PRO A 141 -0.56 12.30 -21.90
N GLU A 142 0.56 12.20 -21.17
CA GLU A 142 0.98 10.93 -20.54
C GLU A 142 0.00 10.52 -19.42
N ARG A 143 -0.48 11.48 -18.64
CA ARG A 143 -1.47 11.25 -17.58
C ARG A 143 -2.82 10.85 -18.17
N GLU A 144 -3.21 11.46 -19.28
CA GLU A 144 -4.44 11.09 -20.01
C GLU A 144 -4.33 9.68 -20.56
N ALA A 145 -3.21 9.32 -21.19
CA ALA A 145 -2.96 7.96 -21.68
C ALA A 145 -2.98 6.94 -20.55
N GLN A 146 -2.35 7.25 -19.42
CA GLN A 146 -2.39 6.40 -18.22
C GLN A 146 -3.81 6.20 -17.69
N LEU A 147 -4.63 7.27 -17.65
CA LEU A 147 -6.03 7.21 -17.21
C LEU A 147 -6.84 6.28 -18.11
N PHE A 148 -6.74 6.42 -19.42
CA PHE A 148 -7.43 5.53 -20.37
C PHE A 148 -6.94 4.09 -20.22
N ASN A 149 -5.65 3.87 -20.09
CA ASN A 149 -5.09 2.53 -19.91
C ASN A 149 -5.65 1.85 -18.64
N VAL A 150 -5.69 2.56 -17.51
CA VAL A 150 -6.26 2.03 -16.25
C VAL A 150 -7.75 1.73 -16.40
N LEU A 151 -8.52 2.59 -17.07
CA LEU A 151 -9.95 2.40 -17.25
C LEU A 151 -10.31 1.24 -18.20
N ILE A 152 -9.43 0.92 -19.15
CA ILE A 152 -9.64 -0.16 -20.13
C ILE A 152 -9.09 -1.50 -19.61
N HIS A 153 -7.92 -1.49 -18.99
CA HIS A 153 -7.18 -2.72 -18.64
C HIS A 153 -7.13 -2.99 -17.14
N GLY A 154 -7.52 -2.05 -16.30
CA GLY A 154 -7.32 -2.07 -14.84
C GLY A 154 -5.94 -1.56 -14.44
N LEU A 155 -5.69 -1.53 -13.13
CA LEU A 155 -4.38 -1.20 -12.60
C LEU A 155 -3.36 -2.28 -12.99
N PRO A 156 -2.11 -1.89 -13.28
CA PRO A 156 -1.06 -2.85 -13.57
C PRO A 156 -0.79 -3.74 -12.34
N THR A 157 -0.73 -5.05 -12.58
CA THR A 157 -0.45 -6.08 -11.56
C THR A 157 0.70 -6.98 -12.01
N LEU A 158 1.22 -7.82 -11.11
CA LEU A 158 2.33 -8.74 -11.44
C LEU A 158 2.03 -9.67 -12.61
N ASP A 159 0.78 -10.03 -12.80
CA ASP A 159 0.33 -10.96 -13.85
C ASP A 159 -0.10 -10.26 -15.15
N THR A 160 -0.26 -8.93 -15.15
CA THR A 160 -0.63 -8.16 -16.34
C THR A 160 0.52 -7.41 -16.99
N VAL A 161 1.56 -7.06 -16.23
CA VAL A 161 2.74 -6.35 -16.74
C VAL A 161 3.72 -7.33 -17.35
N GLU A 162 4.15 -7.09 -18.60
CA GLU A 162 5.18 -7.89 -19.28
C GLU A 162 6.52 -7.78 -18.53
N ALA A 163 7.20 -8.91 -18.36
CA ALA A 163 8.54 -8.97 -17.80
C ALA A 163 9.57 -8.41 -18.78
N GLU A 164 10.59 -7.75 -18.25
CA GLU A 164 11.73 -7.27 -19.06
C GLU A 164 12.48 -8.44 -19.71
N TYR A 165 12.58 -9.57 -19.01
CA TYR A 165 13.29 -10.77 -19.45
C TYR A 165 12.29 -11.83 -19.90
N GLN A 166 12.48 -12.39 -21.09
CA GLN A 166 11.59 -13.39 -21.68
C GLN A 166 12.23 -14.78 -21.80
N ASP A 167 13.55 -14.89 -21.65
CA ASP A 167 14.26 -16.17 -21.61
C ASP A 167 14.39 -16.65 -20.14
N LEU A 168 13.28 -17.18 -19.60
CA LEU A 168 13.19 -17.57 -18.19
C LEU A 168 13.24 -19.09 -18.03
N SER A 169 13.96 -19.54 -17.01
CA SER A 169 13.98 -20.94 -16.54
C SER A 169 13.43 -21.04 -15.12
N PHE A 170 12.93 -22.22 -14.73
CA PHE A 170 12.17 -22.42 -13.48
C PHE A 170 12.60 -23.67 -12.70
N VAL A 171 13.84 -24.14 -12.85
CA VAL A 171 14.35 -25.34 -12.17
C VAL A 171 14.25 -25.21 -10.65
N ARG A 172 14.62 -24.04 -10.13
CA ARG A 172 14.54 -23.72 -8.69
C ARG A 172 13.10 -23.71 -8.18
N LEU A 173 12.16 -23.19 -8.97
CA LEU A 173 10.75 -23.22 -8.64
C LEU A 173 10.23 -24.66 -8.49
N PHE A 174 10.52 -25.51 -9.46
CA PHE A 174 10.16 -26.93 -9.38
C PHE A 174 10.77 -27.63 -8.19
N THR A 175 12.05 -27.37 -7.92
CA THR A 175 12.75 -27.92 -6.76
C THR A 175 12.11 -27.46 -5.45
N TYR A 176 11.74 -26.19 -5.37
CA TYR A 176 11.09 -25.62 -4.19
C TYR A 176 9.73 -26.26 -3.89
N TYR A 177 8.90 -26.45 -4.91
CA TYR A 177 7.60 -27.11 -4.79
C TYR A 177 7.75 -28.59 -4.39
N ALA A 178 8.69 -29.30 -5.03
CA ALA A 178 8.98 -30.69 -4.72
C ALA A 178 9.44 -30.87 -3.27
N GLY A 179 10.30 -29.97 -2.75
CA GLY A 179 10.73 -29.93 -1.35
C GLY A 179 9.60 -29.75 -0.35
N ARG A 180 8.44 -29.22 -0.78
CA ARG A 180 7.23 -29.08 0.04
C ARG A 180 6.18 -30.17 -0.24
N GLY A 181 6.54 -31.20 -0.99
CA GLY A 181 5.65 -32.32 -1.33
C GLY A 181 4.59 -31.97 -2.37
N ILE A 182 4.73 -30.85 -3.07
CA ILE A 182 3.78 -30.39 -4.11
C ILE A 182 4.42 -30.63 -5.48
N THR A 183 3.71 -31.32 -6.37
CA THR A 183 4.18 -31.59 -7.73
C THR A 183 3.65 -30.55 -8.71
N LEU A 184 4.56 -29.77 -9.31
CA LEU A 184 4.24 -28.96 -10.49
C LEU A 184 4.37 -29.80 -11.75
N ARG A 185 3.36 -29.72 -12.64
CA ARG A 185 3.39 -30.40 -13.93
C ARG A 185 3.93 -29.46 -15.01
N GLN A 186 4.97 -29.91 -15.72
CA GLN A 186 5.67 -29.10 -16.73
C GLN A 186 4.74 -28.55 -17.81
N GLU A 187 3.71 -29.32 -18.19
CA GLU A 187 2.83 -28.97 -19.31
C GLU A 187 1.89 -27.81 -19.02
N ASN A 188 1.62 -27.51 -17.74
CA ASN A 188 0.58 -26.51 -17.40
C ASN A 188 0.91 -25.61 -16.21
N PHE A 189 2.14 -25.67 -15.66
CA PHE A 189 2.51 -24.84 -14.49
C PHE A 189 2.41 -23.33 -14.78
N GLU A 190 2.80 -22.90 -15.97
CA GLU A 190 2.72 -21.48 -16.37
C GLU A 190 1.28 -20.98 -16.33
N LYS A 191 0.34 -21.78 -16.86
CA LYS A 191 -1.08 -21.45 -16.84
C LYS A 191 -1.64 -21.47 -15.41
N ASN A 192 -1.30 -22.49 -14.63
CA ASN A 192 -1.81 -22.66 -13.27
C ASN A 192 -1.34 -21.56 -12.32
N LEU A 193 -0.11 -21.09 -12.49
CA LEU A 193 0.47 -20.01 -11.70
C LEU A 193 0.20 -18.62 -12.31
N GLY A 194 -0.36 -18.54 -13.52
CA GLY A 194 -0.64 -17.27 -14.20
C GLY A 194 0.61 -16.51 -14.60
N LEU A 195 1.62 -17.22 -15.17
CA LEU A 195 2.94 -16.64 -15.47
C LEU A 195 3.02 -15.92 -16.82
N ARG A 196 1.92 -15.87 -17.58
CA ARG A 196 1.88 -15.21 -18.89
C ARG A 196 0.79 -14.15 -18.95
N THR A 197 1.09 -13.06 -19.65
CA THR A 197 0.13 -12.04 -20.03
C THR A 197 -0.88 -12.58 -21.05
N LYS A 198 -1.92 -11.81 -21.37
CA LYS A 198 -2.90 -12.16 -22.40
C LYS A 198 -2.28 -12.33 -23.79
N GLU A 199 -1.18 -11.63 -24.04
CA GLU A 199 -0.40 -11.68 -25.28
C GLU A 199 0.58 -12.87 -25.34
N GLY A 200 0.60 -13.71 -24.28
CA GLY A 200 1.45 -14.90 -24.19
C GLY A 200 2.90 -14.66 -23.76
N LYS A 201 3.24 -13.44 -23.37
CA LYS A 201 4.56 -13.08 -22.85
C LYS A 201 4.67 -13.43 -21.37
N TYR A 202 5.89 -13.73 -20.89
CA TYR A 202 6.12 -13.83 -19.46
C TYR A 202 5.85 -12.49 -18.77
N ASN A 203 5.23 -12.54 -17.60
CA ASN A 203 4.90 -11.38 -16.79
C ASN A 203 5.89 -11.21 -15.62
N ILE A 204 5.75 -10.14 -14.84
CA ILE A 204 6.63 -9.85 -13.70
C ILE A 204 6.59 -10.98 -12.66
N LEU A 205 5.44 -11.64 -12.44
CA LEU A 205 5.36 -12.79 -11.52
C LEU A 205 6.24 -13.94 -12.01
N ALA A 206 6.25 -14.23 -13.31
CA ALA A 206 7.14 -15.23 -13.90
C ALA A 206 8.61 -14.88 -13.66
N GLN A 207 9.00 -13.63 -13.91
CA GLN A 207 10.36 -13.16 -13.65
C GLN A 207 10.77 -13.34 -12.19
N LEU A 208 9.92 -12.95 -11.23
CA LEU A 208 10.19 -13.12 -9.80
C LEU A 208 10.36 -14.58 -9.38
N LEU A 209 9.66 -15.50 -10.04
CA LEU A 209 9.71 -16.93 -9.75
C LEU A 209 10.76 -17.69 -10.57
N SER A 210 11.43 -17.05 -11.52
CA SER A 210 12.47 -17.65 -12.37
C SER A 210 13.75 -17.96 -11.59
N ASP A 211 14.62 -18.74 -12.22
CA ASP A 211 15.90 -19.12 -11.64
C ASP A 211 16.83 -17.92 -11.44
N ASP A 212 16.73 -16.92 -12.28
CA ASP A 212 17.36 -15.61 -12.13
C ASP A 212 16.30 -14.51 -12.33
N CYS A 213 15.81 -13.96 -11.25
CA CYS A 213 14.76 -12.93 -11.29
C CYS A 213 15.30 -11.53 -11.62
N HIS A 214 16.62 -11.34 -11.75
CA HIS A 214 17.27 -10.04 -11.97
C HIS A 214 16.83 -8.95 -10.98
N MET A 215 16.39 -9.36 -9.77
CA MET A 215 15.93 -8.48 -8.72
C MET A 215 16.87 -8.57 -7.51
N PRO A 216 17.74 -7.59 -7.27
CA PRO A 216 18.66 -7.60 -6.14
C PRO A 216 17.91 -7.30 -4.85
N ILE A 217 17.78 -8.31 -3.96
CA ILE A 217 17.20 -8.15 -2.64
C ILE A 217 18.35 -8.13 -1.62
N ARG A 218 18.47 -7.05 -0.85
CA ARG A 218 19.64 -6.81 0.00
C ARG A 218 19.27 -6.60 1.44
N VAL A 219 20.10 -7.14 2.33
CA VAL A 219 20.13 -6.82 3.75
C VAL A 219 21.40 -6.00 4.02
N SER A 220 21.21 -4.75 4.44
CA SER A 220 22.31 -3.81 4.76
C SER A 220 22.44 -3.67 6.27
N ILE A 221 23.66 -3.78 6.81
CA ILE A 221 23.96 -3.65 8.23
C ILE A 221 24.82 -2.43 8.46
N PHE A 222 24.38 -1.53 9.32
CA PHE A 222 25.10 -0.33 9.76
C PHE A 222 25.62 -0.48 11.19
N ARG A 223 26.80 0.10 11.50
CA ARG A 223 27.39 0.05 12.85
C ARG A 223 26.71 1.00 13.85
N GLY A 224 25.89 1.92 13.40
CA GLY A 224 25.19 2.89 14.23
C GLY A 224 23.70 2.92 13.96
N GLU A 225 23.04 3.97 14.42
CA GLU A 225 21.58 4.09 14.43
C GLU A 225 21.00 4.76 13.17
N THR A 226 21.83 5.23 12.25
CA THR A 226 21.39 5.96 11.06
C THR A 226 22.10 5.46 9.81
N LYS A 227 21.54 5.75 8.63
CA LYS A 227 22.17 5.46 7.33
C LYS A 227 23.44 6.29 7.07
N ALA A 228 23.70 7.33 7.85
CA ALA A 228 24.95 8.08 7.83
C ALA A 228 26.09 7.36 8.58
N SER A 229 25.77 6.36 9.39
CA SER A 229 26.74 5.54 10.11
C SER A 229 27.53 4.65 9.14
N PRO A 230 28.75 4.20 9.50
CA PRO A 230 29.53 3.31 8.66
C PRO A 230 28.76 2.04 8.29
N LEU A 231 28.70 1.74 7.00
CA LEU A 231 28.16 0.50 6.47
C LEU A 231 29.09 -0.68 6.86
N TYR A 232 28.56 -1.65 7.59
CA TYR A 232 29.34 -2.80 8.06
C TYR A 232 29.32 -3.95 7.06
N SER A 233 28.14 -4.26 6.51
CA SER A 233 27.97 -5.37 5.57
C SER A 233 26.76 -5.12 4.68
N VAL A 234 26.85 -5.61 3.43
CA VAL A 234 25.68 -5.78 2.55
C VAL A 234 25.69 -7.24 2.10
N ARG A 235 24.58 -7.92 2.31
CA ARG A 235 24.36 -9.28 1.79
C ARG A 235 23.27 -9.24 0.74
N GLU A 236 23.52 -9.87 -0.39
CA GLU A 236 22.55 -10.00 -1.47
C GLU A 236 21.95 -11.40 -1.45
N PHE A 237 20.62 -11.45 -1.46
CA PHE A 237 19.82 -12.68 -1.43
C PHE A 237 18.97 -12.83 -2.70
N GLY A 238 18.89 -11.79 -3.52
CA GLY A 238 18.15 -11.74 -4.78
C GLY A 238 18.86 -12.43 -5.95
N ASN A 239 18.46 -12.05 -7.17
CA ASN A 239 18.94 -12.67 -8.41
C ASN A 239 18.77 -14.19 -8.42
N THR A 240 17.68 -14.66 -7.84
CA THR A 240 17.26 -16.06 -7.75
C THR A 240 15.74 -16.12 -7.61
N CYS A 241 15.14 -17.31 -7.70
CA CYS A 241 13.72 -17.49 -7.42
C CYS A 241 13.32 -16.81 -6.09
N LEU A 242 12.30 -15.97 -6.14
CA LEU A 242 11.84 -15.14 -5.01
C LEU A 242 11.57 -15.97 -3.74
N LEU A 243 11.05 -17.19 -3.90
CA LEU A 243 10.76 -18.09 -2.78
C LEU A 243 12.05 -18.50 -2.04
N LEU A 244 13.12 -18.79 -2.79
CA LEU A 244 14.43 -19.10 -2.20
C LEU A 244 15.09 -17.87 -1.57
N ALA A 245 14.91 -16.70 -2.18
CA ALA A 245 15.40 -15.44 -1.61
C ALA A 245 14.72 -15.17 -0.27
N LEU A 246 13.39 -15.36 -0.20
CA LEU A 246 12.61 -15.20 1.02
C LEU A 246 13.08 -16.14 2.13
N ASP A 247 13.19 -17.45 1.85
CA ASP A 247 13.65 -18.43 2.84
C ASP A 247 15.04 -18.06 3.40
N LYS A 248 15.99 -17.70 2.51
CA LYS A 248 17.34 -17.27 2.93
C LYS A 248 17.34 -16.00 3.79
N ILE A 249 16.44 -15.06 3.53
CA ILE A 249 16.31 -13.82 4.32
C ILE A 249 15.73 -14.16 5.70
N LEU A 250 14.75 -15.06 5.77
CA LEU A 250 14.18 -15.51 7.03
C LEU A 250 15.23 -16.26 7.87
N GLU A 251 15.99 -17.17 7.26
CA GLU A 251 17.12 -17.87 7.92
C GLU A 251 18.21 -16.88 8.36
N TYR A 252 18.46 -15.84 7.57
CA TYR A 252 19.43 -14.81 7.98
C TYR A 252 18.94 -14.00 9.18
N GLY A 253 17.65 -13.83 9.33
CA GLY A 253 17.03 -13.27 10.54
C GLY A 253 17.43 -14.06 11.80
N ASP A 254 17.44 -15.39 11.73
CA ASP A 254 17.88 -16.24 12.85
C ASP A 254 19.38 -16.01 13.18
N VAL A 255 20.21 -15.79 12.15
CA VAL A 255 21.66 -15.53 12.33
C VAL A 255 21.93 -14.20 13.03
N ILE A 256 21.15 -13.17 12.72
CA ILE A 256 21.34 -11.83 13.32
C ILE A 256 20.59 -11.66 14.64
N ASN A 257 19.63 -12.52 14.95
CA ASN A 257 18.87 -12.52 16.20
C ASN A 257 19.65 -13.16 17.34
N LEU A 258 20.70 -12.47 17.78
CA LEU A 258 21.58 -12.98 18.84
C LEU A 258 20.83 -13.11 20.16
N ILE A 259 21.05 -14.25 20.82
CA ILE A 259 20.54 -14.50 22.16
C ILE A 259 21.51 -13.91 23.18
N GLN A 260 21.02 -13.00 24.00
CA GLN A 260 21.75 -12.36 25.09
C GLN A 260 21.38 -13.02 26.43
N THR A 261 22.31 -13.10 27.37
CA THR A 261 22.05 -13.60 28.70
C THR A 261 21.90 -12.44 29.68
N ASP A 262 20.74 -12.32 30.34
CA ASP A 262 20.53 -11.38 31.44
C ASP A 262 20.85 -12.06 32.78
N GLU A 263 21.90 -11.59 33.44
CA GLU A 263 22.36 -12.12 34.73
C GLU A 263 22.00 -11.22 35.93
N ARG A 264 21.34 -10.07 35.70
CA ARG A 264 21.12 -9.00 36.72
C ARG A 264 20.14 -9.37 37.82
N ASN A 265 19.19 -10.26 37.60
CA ASN A 265 18.16 -10.67 38.58
C ASN A 265 18.15 -12.16 38.82
N ARG A 266 19.33 -12.77 39.01
CA ARG A 266 19.54 -14.20 39.09
C ARG A 266 19.11 -14.77 40.44
N ILE A 267 18.00 -15.54 40.46
CA ILE A 267 17.67 -16.35 41.64
C ILE A 267 18.00 -17.83 41.37
N MET A 268 17.71 -18.39 40.18
CA MET A 268 18.03 -19.79 39.81
C MET A 268 18.39 -19.98 38.34
N GLU A 269 17.77 -19.29 37.38
CA GLU A 269 17.95 -19.55 35.96
C GLU A 269 18.48 -18.31 35.19
N ARG A 270 19.22 -18.59 34.11
CA ARG A 270 19.61 -17.55 33.15
C ARG A 270 18.40 -17.15 32.33
N LYS A 271 18.12 -15.85 32.20
CA LYS A 271 17.12 -15.36 31.27
C LYS A 271 17.80 -15.09 29.92
N GLU A 272 17.42 -15.86 28.94
CA GLU A 272 17.83 -15.62 27.55
C GLU A 272 16.88 -14.62 26.88
N VAL A 273 17.44 -13.60 26.25
CA VAL A 273 16.68 -12.53 25.57
C VAL A 273 17.20 -12.43 24.14
N ALA A 274 16.34 -12.70 23.18
CA ALA A 274 16.62 -12.46 21.76
C ALA A 274 16.62 -10.96 21.47
N LEU A 275 17.40 -10.52 20.48
CA LEU A 275 17.43 -9.10 20.07
C LEU A 275 16.05 -8.59 19.64
N PHE A 276 15.29 -9.41 18.95
CA PHE A 276 13.94 -9.08 18.49
C PHE A 276 13.04 -10.32 18.48
N ASN A 277 11.73 -10.09 18.40
CA ASN A 277 10.77 -11.19 18.30
C ASN A 277 10.83 -11.81 16.90
N GLN A 278 11.16 -13.10 16.82
CA GLN A 278 11.37 -13.84 15.57
C GLN A 278 10.09 -13.96 14.73
N ASP A 279 8.93 -14.18 15.38
CA ASP A 279 7.66 -14.29 14.68
C ASP A 279 7.25 -12.95 14.06
N ALA A 280 7.47 -11.85 14.79
CA ALA A 280 7.23 -10.49 14.26
C ALA A 280 8.14 -10.17 13.07
N TYR A 281 9.43 -10.56 13.13
CA TYR A 281 10.34 -10.41 12.00
C TYR A 281 9.87 -11.20 10.78
N ARG A 282 9.53 -12.48 10.97
CA ARG A 282 9.01 -13.34 9.91
C ARG A 282 7.78 -12.74 9.24
N GLU A 283 6.81 -12.32 10.04
CA GLU A 283 5.57 -11.70 9.53
C GLU A 283 5.84 -10.37 8.80
N ALA A 284 6.72 -9.53 9.33
CA ALA A 284 7.06 -8.25 8.70
C ALA A 284 7.76 -8.45 7.34
N VAL A 285 8.67 -9.43 7.23
CA VAL A 285 9.35 -9.77 5.97
C VAL A 285 8.35 -10.34 4.96
N ILE A 286 7.52 -11.31 5.34
CA ILE A 286 6.51 -11.91 4.46
C ILE A 286 5.55 -10.82 3.95
N ASN A 287 5.05 -9.97 4.84
CA ASN A 287 4.18 -8.84 4.47
C ASN A 287 4.88 -7.88 3.51
N ALA A 288 6.15 -7.55 3.76
CA ALA A 288 6.92 -6.71 2.86
C ALA A 288 7.03 -7.31 1.45
N PHE A 289 7.20 -8.63 1.32
CA PHE A 289 7.27 -9.32 0.03
C PHE A 289 5.90 -9.35 -0.68
N VAL A 290 4.82 -9.65 0.03
CA VAL A 290 3.46 -9.72 -0.53
C VAL A 290 2.97 -8.34 -0.97
N HIS A 291 3.28 -7.29 -0.21
CA HIS A 291 2.74 -5.95 -0.44
C HIS A 291 3.68 -5.02 -1.21
N ASN A 292 4.91 -5.46 -1.53
CA ASN A 292 5.86 -4.64 -2.30
C ASN A 292 5.36 -4.37 -3.72
N LYS A 293 5.58 -3.16 -4.20
CA LYS A 293 5.27 -2.77 -5.59
C LYS A 293 6.37 -3.23 -6.54
N TRP A 294 6.42 -4.53 -6.82
CA TRP A 294 7.46 -5.16 -7.64
C TRP A 294 7.48 -4.69 -9.09
N ILE A 295 6.33 -4.22 -9.62
CA ILE A 295 6.22 -3.75 -11.01
C ILE A 295 7.11 -2.55 -11.32
N ASP A 296 7.56 -1.81 -10.31
CA ASP A 296 8.48 -0.68 -10.48
C ASP A 296 9.95 -1.12 -10.50
N GLY A 297 10.25 -2.43 -10.50
CA GLY A 297 11.61 -2.96 -10.52
C GLY A 297 12.37 -2.80 -9.18
N ASN A 298 11.68 -2.48 -8.10
CA ASN A 298 12.29 -2.28 -6.79
C ASN A 298 11.93 -3.40 -5.82
N ALA A 299 12.94 -3.93 -5.15
CA ALA A 299 12.77 -4.92 -4.08
C ALA A 299 12.51 -4.24 -2.72
N PRO A 300 11.94 -4.98 -1.73
CA PRO A 300 11.91 -4.55 -0.34
C PRO A 300 13.33 -4.29 0.17
N MET A 301 13.46 -3.38 1.12
CA MET A 301 14.75 -3.06 1.74
C MET A 301 14.75 -3.51 3.20
N ILE A 302 15.75 -4.28 3.59
CA ILE A 302 15.95 -4.68 4.97
C ILE A 302 17.23 -4.02 5.46
N THR A 303 17.12 -3.20 6.51
CA THR A 303 18.23 -2.44 7.08
C THR A 303 18.37 -2.76 8.56
N VAL A 304 19.53 -3.23 8.96
CA VAL A 304 19.88 -3.53 10.34
C VAL A 304 20.73 -2.41 10.88
N PHE A 305 20.28 -1.77 11.94
CA PHE A 305 21.02 -0.79 12.71
C PHE A 305 21.51 -1.39 14.03
N SER A 306 22.27 -0.63 14.82
CA SER A 306 22.75 -1.08 16.12
C SER A 306 21.63 -1.32 17.15
N ASN A 307 20.46 -0.71 16.95
CA ASN A 307 19.34 -0.72 17.91
C ASN A 307 17.99 -1.23 17.32
N ARG A 308 17.91 -1.56 16.03
CA ARG A 308 16.68 -1.99 15.38
C ARG A 308 16.90 -2.63 14.01
N ILE A 309 15.86 -3.28 13.49
CA ILE A 309 15.73 -3.64 12.08
C ILE A 309 14.60 -2.82 11.46
N GLU A 310 14.84 -2.25 10.29
CA GLU A 310 13.82 -1.64 9.44
C GLU A 310 13.55 -2.53 8.22
N ILE A 311 12.29 -2.83 7.97
CA ILE A 311 11.81 -3.60 6.81
C ILE A 311 10.89 -2.68 6.03
N LEU A 312 11.35 -2.24 4.86
CA LEU A 312 10.64 -1.30 4.00
C LEU A 312 10.07 -2.03 2.78
N SER A 313 8.76 -1.93 2.57
CA SER A 313 8.09 -2.27 1.31
C SER A 313 7.72 -1.02 0.53
N ARG A 314 7.85 -1.08 -0.80
CA ARG A 314 7.43 0.00 -1.71
C ARG A 314 5.92 -0.07 -1.93
N GLY A 315 5.30 1.09 -2.06
CA GLY A 315 3.86 1.26 -2.24
C GLY A 315 3.16 1.74 -0.98
N THR A 316 1.85 1.85 -1.07
CA THR A 316 0.96 2.29 0.02
C THR A 316 0.04 1.13 0.40
N LEU A 317 -0.89 1.35 1.34
CA LEU A 317 -1.98 0.41 1.59
C LEU A 317 -2.73 0.11 0.28
N ALA A 318 -3.26 -1.11 0.17
CA ALA A 318 -4.11 -1.47 -0.96
C ALA A 318 -5.29 -0.47 -1.08
N PRO A 319 -5.79 -0.20 -2.31
CA PRO A 319 -6.83 0.81 -2.54
C PRO A 319 -8.06 0.69 -1.65
N GLU A 320 -8.45 -0.55 -1.33
CA GLU A 320 -9.64 -0.87 -0.54
C GLU A 320 -9.36 -1.00 0.96
N GLN A 321 -8.09 -0.92 1.38
CA GLN A 321 -7.68 -1.10 2.77
C GLN A 321 -7.66 0.22 3.53
N THR A 322 -8.33 0.27 4.68
CA THR A 322 -8.23 1.37 5.63
C THR A 322 -7.07 1.16 6.59
N LEU A 323 -6.57 2.24 7.20
CA LEU A 323 -5.51 2.14 8.21
C LEU A 323 -5.95 1.30 9.42
N GLU A 324 -7.18 1.47 9.88
CA GLU A 324 -7.73 0.67 10.99
C GLU A 324 -7.89 -0.80 10.57
N GLY A 325 -8.42 -1.06 9.36
CA GLY A 325 -8.51 -2.41 8.81
C GLY A 325 -7.15 -3.11 8.72
N PHE A 326 -6.08 -2.36 8.37
CA PHE A 326 -4.71 -2.88 8.41
C PHE A 326 -4.32 -3.36 9.81
N PHE A 327 -4.56 -2.55 10.86
CA PHE A 327 -4.24 -2.92 12.23
C PHE A 327 -5.14 -4.01 12.81
N LEU A 328 -6.38 -4.13 12.32
CA LEU A 328 -7.29 -5.23 12.67
C LEU A 328 -6.95 -6.54 11.94
N GLY A 329 -6.00 -6.51 11.01
CA GLY A 329 -5.59 -7.69 10.26
C GLY A 329 -6.51 -8.00 9.07
N GLU A 330 -7.28 -7.03 8.58
CA GLU A 330 -7.97 -7.15 7.30
C GLU A 330 -6.92 -7.27 6.20
N SER A 331 -6.81 -8.48 5.62
CA SER A 331 -5.79 -8.75 4.60
C SER A 331 -6.29 -8.39 3.21
N VAL A 332 -5.81 -7.28 2.67
CA VAL A 332 -6.02 -6.87 1.28
C VAL A 332 -4.66 -6.87 0.57
N PRO A 333 -4.27 -7.98 -0.08
CA PRO A 333 -2.94 -8.06 -0.68
C PRO A 333 -2.83 -7.18 -1.93
N VAL A 334 -1.76 -6.39 -2.01
CA VAL A 334 -1.41 -5.62 -3.22
C VAL A 334 -1.10 -6.56 -4.39
N ASN A 335 -0.47 -7.69 -4.11
CA ASN A 335 -0.11 -8.71 -5.10
C ASN A 335 -0.89 -10.00 -4.84
N GLN A 336 -2.15 -10.05 -5.27
CA GLN A 336 -3.05 -11.18 -5.02
C GLN A 336 -2.46 -12.54 -5.45
N LYS A 337 -1.87 -12.61 -6.64
CA LYS A 337 -1.26 -13.85 -7.16
C LYS A 337 -0.09 -14.36 -6.30
N LEU A 338 0.75 -13.44 -5.82
CA LEU A 338 1.86 -13.78 -4.94
C LEU A 338 1.36 -14.22 -3.56
N SER A 339 0.32 -13.57 -3.04
CA SER A 339 -0.34 -13.95 -1.81
C SER A 339 -0.94 -15.36 -1.89
N ASP A 340 -1.66 -15.66 -2.98
CA ASP A 340 -2.25 -16.98 -3.22
C ASP A 340 -1.17 -18.08 -3.29
N LEU A 341 -0.04 -17.76 -3.91
CA LEU A 341 1.10 -18.68 -4.01
C LEU A 341 1.74 -18.93 -2.62
N PHE A 342 1.91 -17.90 -1.81
CA PHE A 342 2.41 -18.04 -0.45
C PHE A 342 1.50 -18.88 0.43
N LEU A 343 0.16 -18.73 0.27
CA LEU A 343 -0.82 -19.58 0.94
C LEU A 343 -0.72 -21.04 0.51
N GLN A 344 -0.66 -21.31 -0.79
CA GLN A 344 -0.54 -22.65 -1.35
C GLN A 344 0.71 -23.36 -0.83
N LEU A 345 1.79 -22.62 -0.61
CA LEU A 345 3.08 -23.12 -0.12
C LEU A 345 3.19 -23.12 1.42
N HIS A 346 2.13 -22.77 2.13
CA HIS A 346 2.11 -22.63 3.59
C HIS A 346 3.20 -21.68 4.15
N ILE A 347 3.56 -20.66 3.37
CA ILE A 347 4.49 -19.59 3.78
C ILE A 347 3.73 -18.57 4.64
N SER A 348 2.51 -18.25 4.27
CA SER A 348 1.60 -17.36 4.99
C SER A 348 0.26 -18.04 5.29
N GLU A 349 -0.53 -17.43 6.17
CA GLU A 349 -1.89 -17.86 6.51
C GLU A 349 -2.88 -16.71 6.22
N ARG A 350 -4.10 -17.01 5.75
CA ARG A 350 -5.19 -16.01 5.63
C ARG A 350 -5.90 -15.70 6.94
N SER A 351 -5.20 -15.81 8.05
CA SER A 351 -5.83 -15.61 9.36
C SER A 351 -5.96 -14.14 9.79
N GLY A 352 -5.36 -13.21 9.03
CA GLY A 352 -5.27 -11.80 9.41
C GLY A 352 -4.44 -11.52 10.66
N ARG A 353 -3.67 -12.50 11.13
CA ARG A 353 -2.92 -12.41 12.40
C ARG A 353 -1.56 -11.74 12.28
N GLY A 354 -1.04 -11.53 11.08
CA GLY A 354 0.34 -11.05 10.87
C GLY A 354 0.58 -9.69 11.51
N VAL A 355 -0.17 -8.67 11.09
CA VAL A 355 -0.06 -7.32 11.67
C VAL A 355 -0.42 -7.30 13.16
N PRO A 356 -1.55 -7.89 13.61
CA PRO A 356 -1.86 -8.00 15.06
C PRO A 356 -0.73 -8.62 15.90
N LYS A 357 -0.08 -9.69 15.45
CA LYS A 357 1.07 -10.29 16.16
C LYS A 357 2.24 -9.31 16.33
N ILE A 358 2.54 -8.53 15.27
CA ILE A 358 3.61 -7.54 15.33
C ILE A 358 3.24 -6.42 16.31
N THR A 359 2.00 -5.92 16.22
CA THR A 359 1.54 -4.81 17.08
C THR A 359 1.29 -5.22 18.52
N GLU A 360 0.97 -6.47 18.80
CA GLU A 360 0.90 -7.00 20.17
C GLU A 360 2.25 -6.93 20.89
N VAL A 361 3.34 -7.16 20.16
CA VAL A 361 4.70 -7.14 20.73
C VAL A 361 5.26 -5.72 20.81
N TYR A 362 5.06 -4.91 19.77
CA TYR A 362 5.78 -3.64 19.59
C TYR A 362 4.90 -2.40 19.57
N GLY A 363 3.57 -2.55 19.64
CA GLY A 363 2.64 -1.44 19.44
C GLY A 363 2.41 -1.06 17.99
N ARG A 364 1.47 -0.14 17.73
CA ARG A 364 1.13 0.31 16.38
C ARG A 364 2.22 1.19 15.75
N ASP A 365 2.98 1.90 16.57
CA ASP A 365 4.06 2.81 16.16
C ASP A 365 5.24 2.09 15.48
N VAL A 366 5.23 0.74 15.49
CA VAL A 366 6.18 -0.07 14.72
C VAL A 366 6.04 0.15 13.21
N PHE A 367 4.86 0.56 12.74
CA PHE A 367 4.58 0.85 11.33
C PHE A 367 4.59 2.36 11.05
N GLU A 368 5.42 2.76 10.13
CA GLU A 368 5.46 4.11 9.56
C GLU A 368 4.92 4.09 8.14
N PHE A 369 3.85 4.82 7.89
CA PHE A 369 3.24 4.98 6.56
C PHE A 369 3.78 6.25 5.92
N ARG A 370 4.55 6.08 4.85
CA ARG A 370 5.14 7.15 4.04
C ARG A 370 4.38 7.29 2.73
N GLU A 371 4.60 8.36 2.01
CA GLU A 371 3.93 8.63 0.72
C GLU A 371 4.00 7.45 -0.27
N ASN A 372 5.17 6.77 -0.37
CA ASN A 372 5.42 5.71 -1.36
C ASN A 372 6.02 4.44 -0.73
N SER A 373 5.91 4.26 0.57
CA SER A 373 6.42 3.08 1.26
C SER A 373 5.83 2.90 2.65
N ILE A 374 5.83 1.65 3.12
CA ILE A 374 5.49 1.29 4.49
C ILE A 374 6.75 0.69 5.11
N VAL A 375 7.11 1.15 6.31
CA VAL A 375 8.27 0.67 7.06
C VAL A 375 7.81 0.02 8.35
N ALA A 376 8.21 -1.24 8.56
CA ALA A 376 8.10 -1.90 9.86
C ALA A 376 9.44 -1.79 10.58
N THR A 377 9.44 -1.20 11.78
CA THR A 377 10.63 -0.98 12.61
C THR A 377 10.59 -1.85 13.85
N LEU A 378 11.45 -2.86 13.92
CA LEU A 378 11.55 -3.79 15.06
C LEU A 378 12.71 -3.35 15.96
N PRO A 379 12.45 -2.70 17.11
CA PRO A 379 13.48 -2.30 18.04
C PRO A 379 14.14 -3.51 18.71
N PHE A 380 15.44 -3.39 19.04
CA PHE A 380 16.19 -4.43 19.73
C PHE A 380 15.98 -4.38 21.23
N SER A 381 15.78 -5.57 21.82
CA SER A 381 15.85 -5.78 23.26
C SER A 381 17.31 -5.93 23.67
N ILE A 382 17.98 -4.82 24.08
CA ILE A 382 19.39 -4.85 24.47
C ILE A 382 19.49 -5.01 25.98
N VAL A 383 20.08 -6.12 26.43
CA VAL A 383 20.37 -6.38 27.85
C VAL A 383 21.52 -5.46 28.28
N GLY A 384 21.26 -4.54 29.19
CA GLY A 384 22.31 -3.62 29.71
C GLY A 384 22.05 -2.13 29.46
N ASN A 385 21.12 -1.74 28.59
CA ASN A 385 20.70 -0.34 28.52
C ASN A 385 19.86 0.01 29.76
N ILE A 386 20.48 0.72 30.68
CA ILE A 386 19.77 1.38 31.77
C ILE A 386 19.11 2.60 31.11
N THR A 387 17.79 2.60 30.96
CA THR A 387 17.05 3.84 30.89
C THR A 387 17.24 4.50 32.25
N VAL A 388 18.09 5.53 32.30
CA VAL A 388 18.10 6.44 33.44
C VAL A 388 16.81 7.24 33.31
N ASP A 389 15.84 6.98 34.21
CA ASP A 389 14.64 7.78 34.40
C ASP A 389 14.95 9.24 34.70
#